data_b879f92343b93767c5372194454e2455
#
_entry.id   b879f92343b93767c5372194454e2455
#
_cell.length_a   1.000
_cell.length_b   1.000
_cell.length_c   1.000
_cell.angle_alpha   90.00
_cell.angle_beta   90.00
_cell.angle_gamma   90.00
#
_symmetry.space_group_name_H-M   'P 1'
#
loop_
_entity.id
_entity.type
_entity.pdbx_description
1 polymer ?
#
loop_
_entity_poly.entity_id
_entity_poly.type
_entity_poly.pdbx_seq_one_letter_code
_entity_poly.pdbx_strand_id
1 'polypeptide(L)'
;THCISSAASDVYKRQVHGMKGIRVQLICVGKMKEKFYIDAAAEYVKRLSAYCKLQVVELPEERLPSNPSQAQIDAALEKEAAAIRARLAPGASLIALCVEGCMRSSEELSGLLSDWSSRGGSSLAFLIGGSYGLAPSLKAQAWAKLSMSPMTFPHHLARVMLLEQLYRSFKIDEGSSYHK
;
A
#
# COMPACT_ATOMS: atom_id res chain seq x y z
N THR A 1 27.69 40.05 8.01
CA THR A 1 26.30 39.77 7.59
C THR A 1 26.30 38.53 6.70
N HIS A 2 26.08 37.37 7.30
CA HIS A 2 26.04 36.11 6.55
C HIS A 2 24.61 35.85 6.09
N CYS A 3 24.41 35.90 4.81
CA CYS A 3 23.22 35.44 4.13
C CYS A 3 23.21 33.92 4.16
N ILE A 4 22.37 33.31 5.05
CA ILE A 4 22.10 31.88 5.02
C ILE A 4 21.22 31.65 3.80
N SER A 5 21.70 30.85 2.88
CA SER A 5 21.07 30.59 1.58
C SER A 5 19.66 30.00 1.77
N SER A 6 18.70 30.52 1.00
CA SER A 6 17.29 30.08 1.01
C SER A 6 17.12 28.57 0.78
N ALA A 7 18.08 27.94 0.11
CA ALA A 7 18.12 26.50 -0.13
C ALA A 7 18.21 25.65 1.15
N ALA A 8 18.95 26.11 2.17
CA ALA A 8 19.06 25.41 3.45
C ALA A 8 17.73 25.48 4.25
N SER A 9 17.04 26.63 4.15
CA SER A 9 15.69 26.80 4.75
C SER A 9 14.62 25.93 4.08
N ASP A 10 14.72 25.74 2.76
CA ASP A 10 13.77 24.90 2.01
C ASP A 10 14.01 23.41 2.23
N VAL A 11 15.28 22.99 2.41
CA VAL A 11 15.61 21.62 2.80
C VAL A 11 15.12 21.32 4.23
N TYR A 12 15.30 22.27 5.16
CA TYR A 12 14.82 22.12 6.54
C TYR A 12 13.30 22.12 6.63
N LYS A 13 12.60 22.93 5.84
CA LYS A 13 11.12 22.94 5.75
C LYS A 13 10.59 21.67 5.09
N ARG A 14 11.31 21.05 4.15
CA ARG A 14 10.95 19.76 3.56
C ARG A 14 11.04 18.60 4.56
N GLN A 15 11.96 18.67 5.54
CA GLN A 15 12.07 17.67 6.61
C GLN A 15 10.95 17.75 7.64
N VAL A 16 10.19 18.85 7.74
CA VAL A 16 9.11 19.05 8.70
C VAL A 16 7.75 18.56 8.16
N HIS A 17 7.63 18.30 6.86
CA HIS A 17 6.41 17.76 6.23
C HIS A 17 6.58 16.26 5.94
N GLY A 18 6.86 15.48 6.97
CA GLY A 18 6.84 14.02 6.89
C GLY A 18 5.45 13.49 6.48
N MET A 19 5.35 12.19 6.25
CA MET A 19 4.14 11.48 5.82
C MET A 19 2.94 11.59 6.79
N LYS A 20 3.02 12.40 7.88
CA LYS A 20 1.95 12.51 8.89
C LYS A 20 0.65 13.04 8.31
N GLY A 21 -0.45 12.37 8.67
CA GLY A 21 -1.80 12.82 8.36
C GLY A 21 -2.30 12.47 6.96
N ILE A 22 -1.52 11.75 6.15
CA ILE A 22 -1.98 11.22 4.86
C ILE A 22 -3.15 10.24 5.06
N ARG A 23 -4.00 10.13 4.05
CA ARG A 23 -5.02 9.09 3.99
C ARG A 23 -4.46 7.88 3.27
N VAL A 24 -4.59 6.72 3.89
CA VAL A 24 -4.17 5.45 3.32
C VAL A 24 -5.37 4.52 3.25
N GLN A 25 -5.66 4.00 2.07
CA GLN A 25 -6.57 2.88 1.90
C GLN A 25 -5.77 1.60 1.67
N LEU A 26 -6.16 0.53 2.31
CA LEU A 26 -5.71 -0.82 2.00
C LEU A 26 -6.91 -1.59 1.48
N ILE A 27 -6.97 -1.79 0.18
CA ILE A 27 -8.08 -2.49 -0.49
C ILE A 27 -7.61 -3.89 -0.85
N CYS A 28 -8.29 -4.88 -0.27
CA CYS A 28 -7.93 -6.28 -0.39
C CYS A 28 -9.09 -7.08 -0.98
N VAL A 29 -8.81 -7.94 -1.94
CA VAL A 29 -9.74 -8.96 -2.39
C VAL A 29 -9.59 -10.19 -1.49
N GLY A 30 -10.71 -10.70 -0.99
CA GLY A 30 -10.77 -11.77 -0.01
C GLY A 30 -10.87 -11.28 1.44
N LYS A 31 -11.66 -11.99 2.23
CA LYS A 31 -11.79 -11.74 3.67
C LYS A 31 -10.77 -12.57 4.44
N MET A 32 -10.17 -11.95 5.44
CA MET A 32 -9.31 -12.63 6.40
C MET A 32 -10.15 -13.50 7.32
N LYS A 33 -9.81 -14.78 7.44
CA LYS A 33 -10.59 -15.76 8.24
C LYS A 33 -9.81 -16.25 9.45
N GLU A 34 -8.52 -16.40 9.32
CA GLU A 34 -7.64 -16.93 10.35
C GLU A 34 -7.43 -15.88 11.44
N LYS A 35 -7.78 -16.26 12.68
CA LYS A 35 -7.74 -15.36 13.84
C LYS A 35 -6.35 -14.73 14.04
N PHE A 36 -5.29 -15.50 13.85
CA PHE A 36 -3.91 -15.01 14.02
C PHE A 36 -3.54 -13.91 13.01
N TYR A 37 -4.03 -13.99 11.76
CA TYR A 37 -3.85 -12.90 10.80
C TYR A 37 -4.69 -11.67 11.14
N ILE A 38 -5.93 -11.89 11.58
CA ILE A 38 -6.84 -10.81 12.01
C ILE A 38 -6.20 -10.05 13.18
N ASP A 39 -5.73 -10.76 14.20
CA ASP A 39 -5.11 -10.17 15.39
C ASP A 39 -3.81 -9.42 15.02
N ALA A 40 -2.95 -10.01 14.17
CA ALA A 40 -1.74 -9.36 13.71
C ALA A 40 -2.02 -8.09 12.89
N ALA A 41 -2.98 -8.14 11.97
CA ALA A 41 -3.38 -6.97 11.19
C ALA A 41 -3.95 -5.86 12.09
N ALA A 42 -4.80 -6.21 13.05
CA ALA A 42 -5.40 -5.27 13.99
C ALA A 42 -4.36 -4.53 14.83
N GLU A 43 -3.29 -5.21 15.24
CA GLU A 43 -2.18 -4.58 15.98
C GLU A 43 -1.48 -3.50 15.15
N TYR A 44 -1.17 -3.77 13.87
CA TYR A 44 -0.55 -2.76 13.01
C TYR A 44 -1.52 -1.63 12.61
N VAL A 45 -2.81 -1.93 12.41
CA VAL A 45 -3.84 -0.90 12.19
C VAL A 45 -3.89 0.06 13.38
N LYS A 46 -3.86 -0.48 14.61
CA LYS A 46 -3.81 0.32 15.85
C LYS A 46 -2.56 1.20 15.89
N ARG A 47 -1.37 0.64 15.60
CA ARG A 47 -0.11 1.42 15.58
C ARG A 47 -0.14 2.52 14.52
N LEU A 48 -0.65 2.22 13.33
CA LEU A 48 -0.73 3.16 12.21
C LEU A 48 -1.69 4.33 12.46
N SER A 49 -2.68 4.17 13.36
CA SER A 49 -3.64 5.23 13.67
C SER A 49 -3.01 6.51 14.21
N ALA A 50 -1.80 6.43 14.79
CA ALA A 50 -1.04 7.59 15.25
C ALA A 50 -0.34 8.37 14.11
N TYR A 51 -0.26 7.79 12.90
CA TYR A 51 0.52 8.32 11.77
C TYR A 51 -0.33 8.73 10.58
N CYS A 52 -1.35 7.94 10.26
CA CYS A 52 -2.17 8.16 9.08
C CYS A 52 -3.64 7.82 9.34
N LYS A 53 -4.51 8.31 8.46
CA LYS A 53 -5.92 7.90 8.43
C LYS A 53 -6.03 6.64 7.58
N LEU A 54 -5.86 5.48 8.22
CA LEU A 54 -5.92 4.17 7.55
C LEU A 54 -7.35 3.65 7.47
N GLN A 55 -7.75 3.25 6.28
CA GLN A 55 -8.99 2.52 6.01
C GLN A 55 -8.66 1.18 5.37
N VAL A 56 -9.06 0.09 5.99
CA VAL A 56 -8.96 -1.25 5.41
C VAL A 56 -10.32 -1.61 4.80
N VAL A 57 -10.32 -1.98 3.52
CA VAL A 57 -11.50 -2.36 2.75
C VAL A 57 -11.31 -3.78 2.25
N GLU A 58 -12.18 -4.68 2.66
CA GLU A 58 -12.22 -6.05 2.18
C GLU A 58 -13.34 -6.22 1.16
N LEU A 59 -13.00 -6.75 0.00
CA LEU A 59 -13.95 -7.07 -1.07
C LEU A 59 -14.07 -8.58 -1.22
N PRO A 60 -15.25 -9.10 -1.56
CA PRO A 60 -15.39 -10.51 -1.84
C PRO A 60 -14.59 -10.88 -3.10
N GLU A 61 -13.94 -12.05 -3.06
CA GLU A 61 -13.32 -12.66 -4.22
C GLU A 61 -14.40 -13.25 -5.14
N GLU A 62 -14.26 -13.06 -6.45
CA GLU A 62 -15.17 -13.65 -7.44
C GLU A 62 -15.01 -15.17 -7.45
N ARG A 63 -16.13 -15.87 -7.44
CA ARG A 63 -16.15 -17.33 -7.45
C ARG A 63 -15.83 -17.86 -8.85
N LEU A 64 -14.87 -18.75 -8.91
CA LEU A 64 -14.48 -19.43 -10.13
C LEU A 64 -14.69 -20.96 -9.97
N PRO A 65 -14.92 -21.70 -11.07
CA PRO A 65 -14.94 -23.15 -11.04
C PRO A 65 -13.55 -23.72 -10.72
N SER A 66 -13.46 -25.01 -10.39
CA SER A 66 -12.20 -25.66 -10.00
C SER A 66 -11.11 -25.58 -11.06
N ASN A 67 -11.48 -25.57 -12.35
CA ASN A 67 -10.56 -25.42 -13.48
C ASN A 67 -11.07 -24.30 -14.40
N PRO A 68 -10.86 -23.02 -14.02
CA PRO A 68 -11.36 -21.93 -14.80
C PRO A 68 -10.54 -21.74 -16.08
N SER A 69 -11.21 -21.39 -17.18
CA SER A 69 -10.53 -20.93 -18.39
C SER A 69 -9.89 -19.55 -18.18
N GLN A 70 -8.93 -19.19 -19.01
CA GLN A 70 -8.32 -17.85 -18.93
C GLN A 70 -9.36 -16.74 -19.09
N ALA A 71 -10.34 -16.90 -19.99
CA ALA A 71 -11.41 -15.93 -20.17
C ALA A 71 -12.28 -15.77 -18.91
N GLN A 72 -12.52 -16.84 -18.15
CA GLN A 72 -13.25 -16.78 -16.88
C GLN A 72 -12.42 -16.05 -15.81
N ILE A 73 -11.12 -16.31 -15.75
CA ILE A 73 -10.21 -15.60 -14.84
C ILE A 73 -10.18 -14.12 -15.16
N ASP A 74 -10.01 -13.76 -16.43
CA ASP A 74 -9.96 -12.36 -16.87
C ASP A 74 -11.27 -11.64 -16.55
N ALA A 75 -12.42 -12.26 -16.79
CA ALA A 75 -13.72 -11.70 -16.46
C ALA A 75 -13.91 -11.50 -14.95
N ALA A 76 -13.46 -12.45 -14.12
CA ALA A 76 -13.51 -12.33 -12.66
C ALA A 76 -12.62 -11.18 -12.17
N LEU A 77 -11.37 -11.10 -12.67
CA LEU A 77 -10.45 -10.03 -12.33
C LEU A 77 -10.98 -8.64 -12.70
N GLU A 78 -11.65 -8.49 -13.86
CA GLU A 78 -12.24 -7.21 -14.25
C GLU A 78 -13.46 -6.83 -13.38
N LYS A 79 -14.25 -7.80 -12.90
CA LYS A 79 -15.32 -7.53 -11.90
C LYS A 79 -14.73 -7.07 -10.57
N GLU A 80 -13.68 -7.74 -10.09
CA GLU A 80 -12.97 -7.34 -8.88
C GLU A 80 -12.35 -5.95 -9.05
N ALA A 81 -11.77 -5.66 -10.21
CA ALA A 81 -11.24 -4.34 -10.55
C ALA A 81 -12.31 -3.25 -10.52
N ALA A 82 -13.50 -3.51 -11.03
CA ALA A 82 -14.62 -2.58 -10.97
C ALA A 82 -15.05 -2.33 -9.52
N ALA A 83 -15.10 -3.38 -8.69
CA ALA A 83 -15.42 -3.26 -7.26
C ALA A 83 -14.35 -2.46 -6.50
N ILE A 84 -13.07 -2.66 -6.81
CA ILE A 84 -11.95 -1.88 -6.26
C ILE A 84 -12.10 -0.40 -6.65
N ARG A 85 -12.30 -0.10 -7.93
CA ARG A 85 -12.46 1.29 -8.43
C ARG A 85 -13.61 2.03 -7.74
N ALA A 86 -14.72 1.34 -7.48
CA ALA A 86 -15.87 1.90 -6.78
C ALA A 86 -15.59 2.27 -5.30
N ARG A 87 -14.52 1.76 -4.72
CA ARG A 87 -14.12 2.01 -3.32
C ARG A 87 -12.93 2.96 -3.18
N LEU A 88 -12.30 3.32 -4.28
CA LEU A 88 -11.17 4.25 -4.25
C LEU A 88 -11.61 5.64 -3.82
N ALA A 89 -10.82 6.24 -2.95
CA ALA A 89 -10.99 7.65 -2.63
C ALA A 89 -10.67 8.51 -3.87
N PRO A 90 -11.40 9.60 -4.10
CA PRO A 90 -11.12 10.50 -5.21
C PRO A 90 -9.67 10.99 -5.19
N GLY A 91 -8.98 10.90 -6.33
CA GLY A 91 -7.61 11.37 -6.48
C GLY A 91 -6.54 10.52 -5.75
N ALA A 92 -6.88 9.32 -5.28
CA ALA A 92 -5.91 8.44 -4.64
C ALA A 92 -4.86 7.94 -5.65
N SER A 93 -3.59 8.02 -5.28
CA SER A 93 -2.51 7.35 -6.00
C SER A 93 -2.52 5.86 -5.68
N LEU A 94 -2.41 4.99 -6.69
CA LEU A 94 -2.52 3.55 -6.51
C LEU A 94 -1.15 2.89 -6.44
N ILE A 95 -0.94 2.01 -5.46
CA ILE A 95 0.18 1.08 -5.42
C ILE A 95 -0.36 -0.35 -5.51
N ALA A 96 -0.05 -1.03 -6.60
CA ALA A 96 -0.46 -2.41 -6.78
C ALA A 96 0.60 -3.37 -6.21
N LEU A 97 0.19 -4.25 -5.28
CA LEU A 97 1.02 -5.40 -4.88
C LEU A 97 0.91 -6.47 -5.95
N CYS A 98 2.03 -6.77 -6.60
CA CYS A 98 2.12 -7.82 -7.61
C CYS A 98 3.55 -8.35 -7.71
N VAL A 99 3.69 -9.60 -8.15
CA VAL A 99 4.99 -10.29 -8.23
C VAL A 99 5.93 -9.58 -9.21
N GLU A 100 5.40 -9.04 -10.31
CA GLU A 100 6.14 -8.29 -11.33
C GLU A 100 6.46 -6.84 -10.95
N GLY A 101 6.13 -6.42 -9.73
CA GLY A 101 6.44 -5.09 -9.21
C GLY A 101 7.93 -4.91 -8.89
N CYS A 102 8.32 -3.68 -8.56
CA CYS A 102 9.65 -3.38 -8.07
C CYS A 102 9.83 -3.89 -6.64
N MET A 103 10.85 -4.68 -6.39
CA MET A 103 11.32 -4.97 -5.03
C MET A 103 12.01 -3.75 -4.46
N ARG A 104 11.74 -3.46 -3.19
CA ARG A 104 12.32 -2.33 -2.47
C ARG A 104 12.74 -2.75 -1.07
N SER A 105 13.81 -2.17 -0.56
CA SER A 105 14.11 -2.23 0.87
C SER A 105 13.08 -1.42 1.66
N SER A 106 13.06 -1.58 2.98
CA SER A 106 12.18 -0.80 3.85
C SER A 106 12.48 0.69 3.77
N GLU A 107 13.76 1.06 3.64
CA GLU A 107 14.22 2.45 3.47
C GLU A 107 13.80 3.02 2.11
N GLU A 108 13.92 2.24 1.04
CA GLU A 108 13.49 2.65 -0.30
C GLU A 108 11.97 2.84 -0.37
N LEU A 109 11.20 1.98 0.32
CA LEU A 109 9.75 2.16 0.42
C LEU A 109 9.41 3.43 1.21
N SER A 110 10.07 3.66 2.34
CA SER A 110 9.91 4.89 3.13
C SER A 110 10.23 6.13 2.31
N GLY A 111 11.36 6.13 1.60
CA GLY A 111 11.76 7.23 0.71
C GLY A 111 10.75 7.49 -0.41
N LEU A 112 10.24 6.43 -1.05
CA LEU A 112 9.21 6.54 -2.09
C LEU A 112 7.94 7.23 -1.57
N LEU A 113 7.47 6.83 -0.38
CA LEU A 113 6.26 7.40 0.22
C LEU A 113 6.48 8.84 0.71
N SER A 114 7.65 9.13 1.27
CA SER A 114 8.02 10.47 1.72
C SER A 114 8.14 11.44 0.52
N ASP A 115 8.79 11.03 -0.55
CA ASP A 115 8.88 11.81 -1.80
C ASP A 115 7.51 12.06 -2.42
N TRP A 116 6.64 11.03 -2.44
CA TRP A 116 5.27 11.17 -2.94
C TRP A 116 4.48 12.19 -2.10
N SER A 117 4.56 12.10 -0.77
CA SER A 117 3.89 13.02 0.15
C SER A 117 4.41 14.45 -0.01
N SER A 118 5.74 14.63 -0.15
CA SER A 118 6.38 15.94 -0.31
C SER A 118 5.97 16.68 -1.60
N ARG A 119 5.55 15.91 -2.62
CA ARG A 119 5.02 16.46 -3.89
C ARG A 119 3.51 16.75 -3.86
N GLY A 120 2.91 16.78 -2.67
CA GLY A 120 1.51 17.08 -2.46
C GLY A 120 0.58 15.85 -2.44
N GLY A 121 1.14 14.65 -2.42
CA GLY A 121 0.36 13.43 -2.25
C GLY A 121 -0.36 13.40 -0.89
N SER A 122 -1.66 13.21 -0.89
CA SER A 122 -2.49 13.23 0.32
C SER A 122 -3.36 12.00 0.51
N SER A 123 -3.58 11.22 -0.55
CA SER A 123 -4.39 9.99 -0.53
C SER A 123 -3.71 8.90 -1.32
N LEU A 124 -3.48 7.76 -0.69
CA LEU A 124 -2.78 6.61 -1.24
C LEU A 124 -3.64 5.36 -1.08
N ALA A 125 -3.70 4.51 -2.09
CA ALA A 125 -4.39 3.23 -2.00
C ALA A 125 -3.45 2.09 -2.37
N PHE A 126 -3.24 1.15 -1.44
CA PHE A 126 -2.57 -0.12 -1.69
C PHE A 126 -3.61 -1.15 -2.11
N LEU A 127 -3.31 -1.87 -3.18
CA LEU A 127 -4.19 -2.89 -3.74
C LEU A 127 -3.57 -4.27 -3.57
N ILE A 128 -4.29 -5.18 -2.93
CA ILE A 128 -3.92 -6.60 -2.80
C ILE A 128 -5.00 -7.43 -3.46
N GLY A 129 -4.65 -8.19 -4.49
CA GLY A 129 -5.54 -9.09 -5.20
C GLY A 129 -5.86 -10.36 -4.42
N GLY A 130 -6.82 -11.13 -4.93
CA GLY A 130 -7.14 -12.47 -4.45
C GLY A 130 -6.22 -13.54 -5.03
N SER A 131 -6.74 -14.75 -5.18
CA SER A 131 -5.99 -15.94 -5.61
C SER A 131 -5.33 -15.81 -6.99
N TYR A 132 -5.91 -15.03 -7.88
CA TYR A 132 -5.39 -14.78 -9.23
C TYR A 132 -4.72 -13.40 -9.39
N GLY A 133 -4.49 -12.69 -8.28
CA GLY A 133 -3.84 -11.39 -8.26
C GLY A 133 -4.78 -10.25 -8.64
N LEU A 134 -4.25 -9.22 -9.30
CA LEU A 134 -4.97 -8.03 -9.72
C LEU A 134 -5.15 -8.00 -11.23
N ALA A 135 -6.26 -7.46 -11.71
CA ALA A 135 -6.51 -7.25 -13.13
C ALA A 135 -5.38 -6.45 -13.79
N PRO A 136 -4.94 -6.82 -15.02
CA PRO A 136 -3.96 -6.04 -15.77
C PRO A 136 -4.33 -4.57 -15.92
N SER A 137 -5.62 -4.28 -16.10
CA SER A 137 -6.15 -2.92 -16.21
C SER A 137 -5.92 -2.06 -14.95
N LEU A 138 -6.02 -2.64 -13.75
CA LEU A 138 -5.69 -1.97 -12.49
C LEU A 138 -4.19 -1.76 -12.33
N LYS A 139 -3.39 -2.78 -12.66
CA LYS A 139 -1.92 -2.67 -12.61
C LYS A 139 -1.39 -1.61 -13.56
N ALA A 140 -2.02 -1.43 -14.72
CA ALA A 140 -1.69 -0.37 -15.67
C ALA A 140 -2.02 1.04 -15.14
N GLN A 141 -3.04 1.18 -14.31
CA GLN A 141 -3.44 2.45 -13.66
C GLN A 141 -2.60 2.78 -12.42
N ALA A 142 -1.86 1.81 -11.89
CA ALA A 142 -1.10 2.02 -10.66
C ALA A 142 0.04 3.03 -10.88
N TRP A 143 0.14 4.00 -9.97
CA TRP A 143 1.27 4.92 -9.91
C TRP A 143 2.59 4.17 -9.64
N ALA A 144 2.53 3.13 -8.82
CA ALA A 144 3.67 2.25 -8.56
C ALA A 144 3.20 0.79 -8.43
N LYS A 145 4.09 -0.13 -8.75
CA LYS A 145 3.93 -1.56 -8.54
C LYS A 145 4.98 -2.01 -7.55
N LEU A 146 4.56 -2.69 -6.50
CA LEU A 146 5.42 -3.17 -5.42
C LEU A 146 5.41 -4.69 -5.38
N SER A 147 6.59 -5.29 -5.36
CA SER A 147 6.78 -6.72 -5.10
C SER A 147 7.39 -6.91 -3.71
N MET A 148 6.81 -7.80 -2.92
CA MET A 148 7.37 -8.19 -1.62
C MET A 148 8.60 -9.08 -1.78
N SER A 149 8.61 -9.93 -2.82
CA SER A 149 9.64 -10.95 -3.05
C SER A 149 9.38 -11.62 -4.39
N PRO A 150 10.39 -12.29 -5.01
CA PRO A 150 10.17 -13.24 -6.09
C PRO A 150 9.35 -14.46 -5.64
N MET A 151 9.28 -14.72 -4.33
CA MET A 151 8.45 -15.79 -3.76
C MET A 151 6.99 -15.35 -3.69
N THR A 152 6.08 -16.31 -3.83
CA THR A 152 4.65 -16.08 -3.65
C THR A 152 4.26 -16.25 -2.19
N PHE A 153 3.52 -15.29 -1.65
CA PHE A 153 2.95 -15.36 -0.30
C PHE A 153 1.42 -15.43 -0.37
N PRO A 154 0.77 -16.12 0.60
CA PRO A 154 -0.67 -16.00 0.76
C PRO A 154 -1.07 -14.52 0.92
N HIS A 155 -2.15 -14.11 0.26
CA HIS A 155 -2.57 -12.70 0.26
C HIS A 155 -2.91 -12.16 1.66
N HIS A 156 -3.35 -13.01 2.60
CA HIS A 156 -3.57 -12.63 4.00
C HIS A 156 -2.24 -12.32 4.72
N LEU A 157 -1.19 -13.12 4.49
CA LEU A 157 0.14 -12.84 5.03
C LEU A 157 0.73 -11.56 4.40
N ALA A 158 0.62 -11.40 3.09
CA ALA A 158 1.07 -10.20 2.38
C ALA A 158 0.42 -8.93 2.94
N ARG A 159 -0.86 -9.01 3.36
CA ARG A 159 -1.57 -7.90 4.02
C ARG A 159 -0.91 -7.50 5.34
N VAL A 160 -0.60 -8.47 6.20
CA VAL A 160 0.08 -8.22 7.49
C VAL A 160 1.47 -7.64 7.26
N MET A 161 2.24 -8.21 6.32
CA MET A 161 3.57 -7.73 5.96
C MET A 161 3.53 -6.29 5.44
N LEU A 162 2.56 -5.95 4.60
CA LEU A 162 2.41 -4.58 4.10
C LEU A 162 2.07 -3.59 5.22
N LEU A 163 1.16 -3.94 6.12
CA LEU A 163 0.82 -3.10 7.28
C LEU A 163 2.05 -2.86 8.16
N GLU A 164 2.87 -3.87 8.38
CA GLU A 164 4.14 -3.75 9.10
C GLU A 164 5.09 -2.80 8.37
N GLN A 165 5.28 -2.98 7.06
CA GLN A 165 6.18 -2.14 6.26
C GLN A 165 5.70 -0.68 6.16
N LEU A 166 4.39 -0.45 6.14
CA LEU A 166 3.83 0.90 6.26
C LEU A 166 4.17 1.54 7.61
N TYR A 167 3.96 0.81 8.70
CA TYR A 167 4.33 1.29 10.03
C TYR A 167 5.83 1.58 10.13
N ARG A 168 6.67 0.68 9.62
CA ARG A 168 8.12 0.84 9.56
C ARG A 168 8.53 2.06 8.73
N SER A 169 7.86 2.31 7.61
CA SER A 169 8.12 3.48 6.77
C SER A 169 7.90 4.80 7.52
N PHE A 170 6.82 4.90 8.32
CA PHE A 170 6.61 6.07 9.20
C PHE A 170 7.69 6.18 10.27
N LYS A 171 8.13 5.07 10.82
CA LYS A 171 9.19 5.06 11.85
C LYS A 171 10.55 5.47 11.29
N ILE A 172 10.87 5.08 10.07
CA ILE A 172 12.08 5.51 9.35
C ILE A 172 12.00 7.02 9.05
N ASP A 173 10.87 7.48 8.54
CA ASP A 173 10.64 8.90 8.21
C ASP A 173 10.80 9.82 9.46
N GLU A 174 10.45 9.33 10.64
CA GLU A 174 10.66 10.01 11.92
C GLU A 174 12.10 9.91 12.48
N GLY A 175 12.99 9.14 11.85
CA GLY A 175 14.33 8.87 12.38
C GLY A 175 14.34 7.98 13.62
N SER A 176 13.30 7.16 13.82
CA SER A 176 13.17 6.28 14.98
C SER A 176 14.16 5.11 14.94
N SER A 177 14.54 4.62 16.13
CA SER A 177 15.37 3.40 16.29
C SER A 177 14.63 2.09 15.97
N TYR A 178 13.36 2.11 15.65
CA TYR A 178 12.55 0.93 15.33
C TYR A 178 13.13 0.08 14.18
N HIS A 179 13.86 0.72 13.27
CA HIS A 179 14.44 0.04 12.10
C HIS A 179 15.81 -0.60 12.36
N LYS A 180 16.41 -0.42 13.55
CA LYS A 180 17.70 -1.00 13.91
C LYS A 180 17.60 -2.49 14.25
#